data_07848a7e8bc25d6a5606f4ccff95dc6f
#
_entry.id   07848a7e8bc25d6a5606f4ccff95dc6f
#
_cell.length_a   1.000
_cell.length_b   1.000
_cell.length_c   1.000
_cell.angle_alpha   90.00
_cell.angle_beta   90.00
_cell.angle_gamma   90.00
#
_symmetry.space_group_name_H-M   'P 1'
#
loop_
_entity.id
_entity.type
_entity.pdbx_description
1 polymer ?
#
loop_
_entity_poly.entity_id
_entity_poly.type
_entity_poly.pdbx_seq_one_letter_code
_entity_poly.pdbx_strand_id
1 'polypeptide(L)'
;MAKYVMWGTYCEDVLEKRAPYRAEHLQGLQQQKDSGVLVALGPTVDNTKVFGIYEAESEAAVRQIVESDPYWQNGIWTSYEVYAWNQVF
;
A
#
# COMPACT_ATOMS: atom_id res chain seq x y z
N MET A 1 -6.49 -16.60 -7.12
CA MET A 1 -6.84 -15.21 -6.81
C MET A 1 -6.19 -14.28 -7.81
N ALA A 2 -6.78 -13.13 -8.03
CA ALA A 2 -6.27 -12.17 -9.00
C ALA A 2 -5.22 -11.26 -8.37
N LYS A 3 -4.39 -10.68 -9.20
CA LYS A 3 -3.43 -9.66 -8.77
C LYS A 3 -3.98 -8.27 -9.08
N TYR A 4 -3.64 -7.33 -8.20
CA TYR A 4 -4.03 -5.94 -8.29
C TYR A 4 -2.82 -5.06 -8.03
N VAL A 5 -2.74 -3.95 -8.75
CA VAL A 5 -1.72 -2.95 -8.46
C VAL A 5 -2.38 -1.76 -7.77
N MET A 6 -1.68 -1.21 -6.78
CA MET A 6 -2.10 0.00 -6.08
C MET A 6 -1.07 1.08 -6.39
N TRP A 7 -1.57 2.27 -6.69
CA TRP A 7 -0.75 3.45 -6.96
C TRP A 7 -1.29 4.58 -6.11
N GLY A 8 -0.48 5.08 -5.19
CA GLY A 8 -0.91 6.10 -4.26
C GLY A 8 0.01 7.30 -4.21
N THR A 9 -0.46 8.34 -3.54
CA THR A 9 0.27 9.61 -3.38
C THR A 9 0.57 9.84 -1.90
N TYR A 10 1.80 10.21 -1.60
CA TYR A 10 2.19 10.62 -0.25
C TYR A 10 1.85 12.07 0.01
N CYS A 11 1.63 12.40 1.28
CA CYS A 11 1.48 13.78 1.73
C CYS A 11 2.80 14.54 1.61
N GLU A 12 2.73 15.87 1.73
CA GLU A 12 3.93 16.70 1.85
C GLU A 12 4.65 16.40 3.18
N ASP A 13 5.96 16.55 3.20
CA ASP A 13 6.81 16.29 4.37
C ASP A 13 6.65 14.88 4.92
N VAL A 14 6.50 13.91 4.03
CA VAL A 14 6.17 12.53 4.38
C VAL A 14 7.17 11.89 5.33
N LEU A 15 8.45 12.14 5.16
CA LEU A 15 9.48 11.53 6.00
C LEU A 15 9.33 11.91 7.47
N GLU A 16 8.91 13.13 7.73
CA GLU A 16 8.65 13.61 9.07
C GLU A 16 7.27 13.15 9.58
N LYS A 17 6.24 13.31 8.74
CA LYS A 17 4.86 13.01 9.14
C LYS A 17 4.60 11.54 9.35
N ARG A 18 5.25 10.65 8.60
CA ARG A 18 5.05 9.21 8.74
C ARG A 18 5.72 8.61 9.98
N ALA A 19 6.69 9.32 10.55
CA ALA A 19 7.53 8.78 11.62
C ALA A 19 6.74 8.15 12.79
N PRO A 20 5.65 8.78 13.32
CA PRO A 20 4.89 8.17 14.42
C PRO A 20 4.16 6.89 14.05
N TYR A 21 3.89 6.67 12.76
CA TYR A 21 3.07 5.54 12.29
C TYR A 21 3.89 4.47 11.59
N ARG A 22 5.17 4.71 11.39
CA ARG A 22 5.99 3.86 10.52
C ARG A 22 6.14 2.43 11.06
N ALA A 23 6.38 2.27 12.33
CA ALA A 23 6.57 0.95 12.93
C ALA A 23 5.32 0.07 12.76
N GLU A 24 4.15 0.62 13.05
CA GLU A 24 2.88 -0.08 12.91
C GLU A 24 2.57 -0.40 11.44
N HIS A 25 2.83 0.56 10.55
CA HIS A 25 2.68 0.38 9.11
C HIS A 25 3.53 -0.79 8.61
N LEU A 26 4.83 -0.80 8.95
CA LEU A 26 5.74 -1.85 8.51
C LEU A 26 5.36 -3.22 9.09
N GLN A 27 4.88 -3.26 10.33
CA GLN A 27 4.40 -4.49 10.93
C GLN A 27 3.19 -5.06 10.19
N GLY A 28 2.25 -4.20 9.82
CA GLY A 28 1.09 -4.58 9.03
C GLY A 28 1.46 -5.12 7.65
N LEU A 29 2.41 -4.46 6.98
CA LEU A 29 2.92 -4.92 5.70
C LEU A 29 3.61 -6.29 5.81
N GLN A 30 4.36 -6.51 6.88
CA GLN A 30 5.02 -7.78 7.11
C GLN A 30 4.00 -8.92 7.28
N GLN A 31 2.92 -8.68 8.01
CA GLN A 31 1.84 -9.65 8.16
C GLN A 31 1.18 -9.97 6.82
N GLN A 32 0.94 -8.97 5.99
CA GLN A 32 0.38 -9.16 4.66
C GLN A 32 1.32 -9.95 3.76
N LYS A 33 2.62 -9.68 3.86
CA LYS A 33 3.64 -10.41 3.12
C LYS A 33 3.67 -11.87 3.54
N ASP A 34 3.66 -12.13 4.83
CA ASP A 34 3.72 -13.48 5.39
C ASP A 34 2.48 -14.30 5.01
N SER A 35 1.32 -13.67 4.91
CA SER A 35 0.07 -14.34 4.51
C SER A 35 -0.07 -14.51 3.00
N GLY A 36 0.82 -13.92 2.20
CA GLY A 36 0.79 -14.02 0.74
C GLY A 36 -0.11 -13.00 0.06
N VAL A 37 -0.74 -12.11 0.81
CA VAL A 37 -1.61 -11.08 0.25
C VAL A 37 -0.81 -9.97 -0.41
N LEU A 38 0.32 -9.59 0.19
CA LEU A 38 1.18 -8.55 -0.35
C LEU A 38 2.35 -9.18 -1.10
N VAL A 39 2.47 -8.89 -2.39
CA VAL A 39 3.58 -9.37 -3.21
C VAL A 39 4.78 -8.43 -3.06
N ALA A 40 4.54 -7.13 -3.19
CA ALA A 40 5.58 -6.11 -3.08
C ALA A 40 4.94 -4.76 -2.80
N LEU A 41 5.67 -3.87 -2.12
CA LEU A 41 5.22 -2.51 -1.90
C LEU A 41 6.44 -1.65 -1.56
N GLY A 42 6.43 -0.43 -2.08
CA GLY A 42 7.48 0.52 -1.76
C GLY A 42 7.20 1.90 -2.32
N PRO A 43 7.92 2.90 -1.79
CA PRO A 43 7.82 4.27 -2.29
C PRO A 43 8.66 4.45 -3.54
N THR A 44 8.31 5.47 -4.34
CA THR A 44 9.20 5.97 -5.37
C THR A 44 10.44 6.59 -4.71
N VAL A 45 11.52 6.70 -5.46
CA VAL A 45 12.79 7.20 -4.92
C VAL A 45 12.65 8.61 -4.35
N ASP A 46 11.79 9.44 -4.95
CA ASP A 46 11.53 10.80 -4.47
C ASP A 46 10.50 10.88 -3.34
N ASN A 47 9.95 9.75 -2.91
CA ASN A 47 8.95 9.67 -1.83
C ASN A 47 7.65 10.42 -2.13
N THR A 48 7.28 10.57 -3.40
CA THR A 48 6.01 11.22 -3.76
C THR A 48 4.88 10.22 -3.99
N LYS A 49 5.21 9.00 -4.40
CA LYS A 49 4.23 7.96 -4.74
C LYS A 49 4.57 6.64 -4.05
N VAL A 50 3.54 5.84 -3.82
CA VAL A 50 3.68 4.47 -3.36
C VAL A 50 3.12 3.53 -4.42
N PHE A 51 3.78 2.39 -4.62
CA PHE A 51 3.33 1.35 -5.53
C PHE A 51 3.30 0.03 -4.79
N GLY A 52 2.22 -0.73 -4.99
CA GLY A 52 2.10 -2.05 -4.40
C GLY A 52 1.44 -3.04 -5.33
N ILE A 53 1.74 -4.32 -5.13
CA ILE A 53 1.12 -5.43 -5.84
C ILE A 53 0.50 -6.34 -4.79
N TYR A 54 -0.80 -6.62 -4.94
CA TYR A 54 -1.57 -7.44 -4.01
C TYR A 54 -2.15 -8.65 -4.74
N GLU A 55 -2.31 -9.73 -4.01
CA GLU A 55 -3.02 -10.91 -4.48
C GLU A 55 -4.26 -11.08 -3.60
N ALA A 56 -5.46 -10.93 -4.19
CA ALA A 56 -6.69 -10.86 -3.42
C ALA A 56 -7.88 -11.36 -4.25
N GLU A 57 -9.01 -11.56 -3.58
CA GLU A 57 -10.24 -12.05 -4.21
C GLU A 57 -10.91 -11.01 -5.08
N SER A 58 -10.77 -9.72 -4.73
CA SER A 58 -11.47 -8.64 -5.42
C SER A 58 -10.75 -7.31 -5.19
N GLU A 59 -11.10 -6.32 -6.01
CA GLU A 59 -10.64 -4.94 -5.82
C GLU A 59 -11.09 -4.42 -4.45
N ALA A 60 -12.32 -4.72 -4.04
CA ALA A 60 -12.84 -4.28 -2.74
C ALA A 60 -11.98 -4.80 -1.58
N ALA A 61 -11.50 -6.04 -1.68
CA ALA A 61 -10.62 -6.61 -0.66
C ALA A 61 -9.30 -5.83 -0.56
N VAL A 62 -8.72 -5.44 -1.69
CA VAL A 62 -7.50 -4.63 -1.72
C VAL A 62 -7.74 -3.26 -1.10
N ARG A 63 -8.87 -2.62 -1.44
CA ARG A 63 -9.23 -1.31 -0.86
C ARG A 63 -9.36 -1.38 0.65
N GLN A 64 -9.97 -2.42 1.18
CA GLN A 64 -10.07 -2.60 2.62
C GLN A 64 -8.70 -2.71 3.28
N ILE A 65 -7.78 -3.43 2.66
CA ILE A 65 -6.41 -3.58 3.17
C ILE A 65 -5.70 -2.22 3.19
N VAL A 66 -5.76 -1.48 2.10
CA VAL A 66 -5.13 -0.16 1.99
C VAL A 66 -5.71 0.80 3.02
N GLU A 67 -7.03 0.81 3.16
CA GLU A 67 -7.73 1.77 4.04
C GLU A 67 -7.63 1.38 5.52
N SER A 68 -7.21 0.17 5.83
CA SER A 68 -6.91 -0.23 7.20
C SER A 68 -5.49 0.13 7.63
N ASP A 69 -4.64 0.56 6.70
CA ASP A 69 -3.26 0.91 7.00
C ASP A 69 -3.20 2.24 7.76
N PRO A 70 -2.38 2.33 8.83
CA PRO A 70 -2.24 3.60 9.55
C PRO A 70 -1.80 4.76 8.67
N TYR A 71 -1.07 4.52 7.58
CA TYR A 71 -0.70 5.58 6.64
C TYR A 71 -1.93 6.18 5.95
N TRP A 72 -2.90 5.36 5.56
CA TRP A 72 -4.14 5.88 5.01
C TRP A 72 -4.97 6.59 6.07
N GLN A 73 -5.10 5.98 7.23
CA GLN A 73 -5.94 6.51 8.31
C GLN A 73 -5.44 7.84 8.86
N ASN A 74 -4.16 8.12 8.73
CA ASN A 74 -3.54 9.33 9.26
C ASN A 74 -3.08 10.32 8.18
N GLY A 75 -3.57 10.16 6.95
CA GLY A 75 -3.31 11.10 5.88
C GLY A 75 -1.89 11.10 5.33
N ILE A 76 -1.12 10.06 5.59
CA ILE A 76 0.22 9.90 5.01
C ILE A 76 0.08 9.53 3.53
N TRP A 77 -0.84 8.61 3.21
CA TRP A 77 -1.31 8.39 1.85
C TRP A 77 -2.55 9.28 1.65
N THR A 78 -2.49 10.21 0.71
CA THR A 78 -3.55 11.19 0.49
C THR A 78 -4.57 10.75 -0.55
N SER A 79 -4.17 9.87 -1.46
CA SER A 79 -5.05 9.29 -2.47
C SER A 79 -4.44 7.99 -2.97
N TYR A 80 -5.27 7.13 -3.56
CA TYR A 80 -4.77 5.92 -4.19
C TYR A 80 -5.75 5.44 -5.25
N GLU A 81 -5.22 4.63 -6.17
CA GLU A 81 -5.97 3.95 -7.21
C GLU A 81 -5.60 2.47 -7.17
N VAL A 82 -6.55 1.61 -7.55
CA VAL A 82 -6.35 0.16 -7.61
C VAL A 82 -6.80 -0.30 -8.99
N TYR A 83 -5.95 -1.13 -9.62
CA TYR A 83 -6.25 -1.69 -10.94
C TYR A 83 -6.06 -3.20 -10.91
N ALA A 84 -6.99 -3.94 -11.52
CA ALA A 84 -6.76 -5.36 -11.81
C ALA A 84 -5.59 -5.47 -12.80
N TRP A 85 -4.71 -6.44 -12.57
CA TRP A 85 -3.46 -6.52 -13.30
C TRP A 85 -3.13 -7.95 -13.71
N ASN A 86 -2.71 -8.12 -14.96
CA ASN A 86 -2.24 -9.39 -15.47
C ASN A 86 -0.71 -9.38 -15.54
N GLN A 87 -0.10 -10.20 -14.72
CA GLN A 87 1.34 -10.38 -14.78
C GLN A 87 1.67 -11.26 -15.99
N VAL A 88 2.44 -10.72 -16.92
CA VAL A 88 2.81 -11.42 -18.14
C VAL A 88 4.15 -12.16 -17.98
N PHE A 89 4.99 -11.63 -17.14
CA PHE A 89 6.31 -12.22 -16.89
C PHE A 89 6.49 -12.57 -15.42
#